data_4e8abccea293156be048d82797792c2f
#
_entry.id   4e8abccea293156be048d82797792c2f
#
_cell.length_a   1.000
_cell.length_b   1.000
_cell.length_c   1.000
_cell.angle_alpha   90.00
_cell.angle_beta   90.00
_cell.angle_gamma   90.00
#
_symmetry.space_group_name_H-M   'P 1'
#
loop_
_entity.id
_entity.type
_entity.pdbx_description
1 polymer ?
#
loop_
_entity_poly.entity_id
_entity_poly.type
_entity_poly.pdbx_seq_one_letter_code
_entity_poly.pdbx_strand_id
1 'polypeptide(L)'
;VTDPGRFDVIVTDNLFGDIITDLAAAVCGGIGLAASGNIDATRTNPSMFEPVHGSAPDIAGQGLADPTAAVMSVALLLTHLGETDAAARVDKAVAEHLSTRGDAKLSTSETGERIRSFL
;
A
#
# COMPACT_ATOMS: atom_id res chain seq x y z
N VAL A 1 -2.16 18.78 1.51
CA VAL A 1 -3.08 18.28 2.52
C VAL A 1 -4.52 18.74 2.25
N THR A 2 -4.74 20.04 2.03
CA THR A 2 -6.10 20.60 1.85
C THR A 2 -6.73 20.34 0.48
N ASP A 3 -5.92 20.17 -0.54
CA ASP A 3 -6.36 19.91 -1.91
C ASP A 3 -5.32 19.05 -2.65
N PRO A 4 -5.22 17.75 -2.33
CA PRO A 4 -4.23 16.87 -2.94
C PRO A 4 -4.54 16.58 -4.41
N GLY A 5 -5.80 16.63 -4.83
CA GLY A 5 -6.24 16.32 -6.19
C GLY A 5 -5.76 17.31 -7.27
N ARG A 6 -5.18 18.43 -6.87
CA ARG A 6 -4.59 19.42 -7.80
C ARG A 6 -3.23 18.99 -8.39
N PHE A 7 -2.63 17.94 -7.86
CA PHE A 7 -1.30 17.47 -8.28
C PHE A 7 -1.42 16.16 -9.03
N ASP A 8 -0.90 16.11 -10.25
CA ASP A 8 -0.78 14.88 -11.04
C ASP A 8 0.58 14.22 -10.79
N VAL A 9 1.63 15.04 -10.70
CA VAL A 9 3.01 14.59 -10.47
C VAL A 9 3.71 15.57 -9.54
N ILE A 10 4.43 15.05 -8.56
CA ILE A 10 5.28 15.84 -7.66
C ILE A 10 6.73 15.41 -7.87
N VAL A 11 7.58 16.38 -8.23
CA VAL A 11 9.03 16.17 -8.33
C VAL A 11 9.70 16.89 -7.18
N THR A 12 10.50 16.18 -6.41
CA THR A 12 11.17 16.70 -5.21
C THR A 12 12.47 15.94 -4.97
N ASP A 13 13.32 16.48 -4.10
CA ASP A 13 14.46 15.74 -3.59
C ASP A 13 14.05 14.71 -2.53
N ASN A 14 14.98 13.85 -2.13
CA ASN A 14 14.70 12.74 -1.22
C ASN A 14 14.13 13.20 0.12
N LEU A 15 14.71 14.23 0.74
CA LEU A 15 14.31 14.69 2.07
C LEU A 15 12.86 15.19 2.10
N PHE A 16 12.49 16.05 1.16
CA PHE A 16 11.11 16.56 1.09
C PHE A 16 10.15 15.52 0.56
N GLY A 17 10.61 14.60 -0.30
CA GLY A 17 9.85 13.45 -0.77
C GLY A 17 9.39 12.58 0.39
N ASP A 18 10.30 12.20 1.28
CA ASP A 18 9.99 11.38 2.45
C ASP A 18 8.97 12.06 3.38
N ILE A 19 9.14 13.37 3.63
CA ILE A 19 8.19 14.12 4.44
C ILE A 19 6.79 14.17 3.79
N ILE A 20 6.72 14.39 2.48
CA ILE A 20 5.45 14.53 1.76
C ILE A 20 4.74 13.17 1.68
N THR A 21 5.48 12.07 1.45
CA THR A 21 4.88 10.72 1.37
C THR A 21 4.30 10.28 2.70
N ASP A 22 4.95 10.57 3.82
CA ASP A 22 4.42 10.26 5.16
C ASP A 22 3.14 11.08 5.46
N LEU A 23 3.14 12.37 5.09
CA LEU A 23 1.93 13.19 5.21
C LEU A 23 0.79 12.68 4.31
N ALA A 24 1.09 12.27 3.09
CA ALA A 24 0.10 11.71 2.18
C ALA A 24 -0.47 10.39 2.73
N ALA A 25 0.38 9.51 3.24
CA ALA A 25 -0.05 8.27 3.87
C ALA A 25 -0.97 8.52 5.08
N ALA A 26 -0.63 9.51 5.92
CA ALA A 26 -1.45 9.87 7.07
C ALA A 26 -2.85 10.37 6.66
N VAL A 27 -2.94 11.15 5.57
CA VAL A 27 -4.23 11.65 5.03
C VAL A 27 -5.05 10.54 4.38
N CYS A 28 -4.39 9.53 3.80
CA CYS A 28 -5.06 8.40 3.12
C CYS A 28 -5.49 7.26 4.07
N GLY A 29 -5.34 7.42 5.39
CA GLY A 29 -5.80 6.43 6.36
C GLY A 29 -4.68 5.75 7.15
N GLY A 30 -3.44 6.19 6.98
CA GLY A 30 -2.28 5.72 7.74
C GLY A 30 -1.24 4.98 6.89
N ILE A 31 -0.04 4.92 7.42
CA ILE A 31 1.12 4.30 6.76
C ILE A 31 0.93 2.79 6.50
N GLY A 32 0.10 2.11 7.31
CA GLY A 32 -0.24 0.69 7.12
C GLY A 32 -1.04 0.39 5.85
N LEU A 33 -1.56 1.43 5.17
CA LEU A 33 -2.29 1.32 3.91
C LEU A 33 -1.48 1.79 2.70
N ALA A 34 -0.26 2.30 2.92
CA ALA A 34 0.54 2.91 1.86
C ALA A 34 1.46 1.88 1.20
N ALA A 35 1.20 1.60 -0.07
CA ALA A 35 2.09 0.84 -0.95
C ALA A 35 3.03 1.77 -1.70
N SER A 36 4.22 1.28 -2.05
CA SER A 36 5.18 2.02 -2.87
C SER A 36 5.83 1.16 -3.94
N GLY A 37 6.41 1.82 -4.93
CA GLY A 37 7.20 1.18 -5.98
C GLY A 37 8.37 2.04 -6.40
N ASN A 38 9.55 1.45 -6.46
CA ASN A 38 10.73 2.02 -7.07
C ASN A 38 10.90 1.40 -8.46
N ILE A 39 10.48 2.13 -9.50
CA ILE A 39 10.25 1.59 -10.83
C ILE A 39 11.33 2.07 -11.80
N ASP A 40 12.05 1.14 -12.42
CA ASP A 40 12.85 1.45 -13.61
C ASP A 40 11.94 1.57 -14.84
N ALA A 41 11.69 2.81 -15.27
CA ALA A 41 10.86 3.11 -16.43
C ALA A 41 11.43 2.53 -17.73
N THR A 42 12.74 2.28 -17.80
CA THR A 42 13.40 1.67 -18.96
C THR A 42 13.25 0.15 -19.03
N ARG A 43 12.86 -0.47 -17.91
CA ARG A 43 12.76 -1.93 -17.74
C ARG A 43 14.05 -2.70 -18.03
N THR A 44 15.19 -2.04 -17.88
CA THR A 44 16.52 -2.68 -18.06
C THR A 44 17.08 -3.22 -16.74
N ASN A 45 16.60 -2.68 -15.62
CA ASN A 45 16.96 -3.11 -14.27
C ASN A 45 15.72 -3.58 -13.50
N PRO A 46 15.91 -4.30 -12.38
CA PRO A 46 14.80 -4.69 -11.52
C PRO A 46 14.05 -3.47 -10.95
N SER A 47 12.75 -3.58 -10.86
CA SER A 47 11.89 -2.69 -10.07
C SER A 47 11.56 -3.36 -8.73
N MET A 48 11.28 -2.56 -7.70
CA MET A 48 10.96 -3.03 -6.34
C MET A 48 9.60 -2.48 -5.91
N PHE A 49 8.83 -3.31 -5.23
CA PHE A 49 7.51 -2.95 -4.70
C PHE A 49 7.42 -3.37 -3.25
N GLU A 50 7.11 -2.44 -2.36
CA GLU A 50 7.09 -2.69 -0.93
C GLU A 50 6.12 -1.73 -0.21
N PRO A 51 5.66 -2.07 1.01
CA PRO A 51 5.01 -1.10 1.88
C PRO A 51 5.93 0.08 2.20
N VAL A 52 5.34 1.27 2.38
CA VAL A 52 6.09 2.46 2.81
C VAL A 52 6.63 2.29 4.24
N HIS A 53 5.87 1.57 5.10
CA HIS A 53 6.29 1.34 6.49
C HIS A 53 7.49 0.39 6.59
N GLY A 54 8.30 0.57 7.65
CA GLY A 54 9.43 -0.29 7.97
C GLY A 54 9.05 -1.62 8.66
N SER A 55 10.05 -2.30 9.21
CA SER A 55 9.93 -3.64 9.81
C SER A 55 9.22 -3.69 11.16
N ALA A 56 9.02 -2.54 11.83
CA ALA A 56 8.35 -2.40 13.13
C ALA A 56 8.75 -3.49 14.16
N PRO A 57 10.03 -3.56 14.55
CA PRO A 57 10.56 -4.65 15.38
C PRO A 57 9.83 -4.78 16.72
N ASP A 58 9.27 -3.67 17.24
CA ASP A 58 8.56 -3.63 18.53
C ASP A 58 7.29 -4.49 18.55
N ILE A 59 6.69 -4.74 17.38
CA ILE A 59 5.47 -5.56 17.25
C ILE A 59 5.72 -6.86 16.48
N ALA A 60 6.97 -7.17 16.16
CA ALA A 60 7.32 -8.40 15.44
C ALA A 60 6.82 -9.65 16.21
N GLY A 61 6.19 -10.57 15.49
CA GLY A 61 5.65 -11.81 16.07
C GLY A 61 4.34 -11.66 16.86
N GLN A 62 3.83 -10.45 17.07
CA GLN A 62 2.61 -10.21 17.84
C GLN A 62 1.32 -10.30 17.00
N GLY A 63 1.43 -10.40 15.67
CA GLY A 63 0.27 -10.46 14.78
C GLY A 63 -0.57 -9.17 14.74
N LEU A 64 0.06 -8.02 15.01
CA LEU A 64 -0.62 -6.72 15.10
C LEU A 64 -0.49 -5.88 13.82
N ALA A 65 0.52 -6.14 12.98
CA ALA A 65 0.75 -5.37 11.76
C ALA A 65 -0.41 -5.54 10.77
N ASP A 66 -0.88 -4.43 10.19
CA ASP A 66 -1.88 -4.47 9.11
C ASP A 66 -1.18 -4.88 7.79
N PRO A 67 -1.56 -5.99 7.14
CA PRO A 67 -0.90 -6.46 5.93
C PRO A 67 -1.40 -5.75 4.65
N THR A 68 -2.32 -4.82 4.76
CA THR A 68 -2.99 -4.18 3.61
C THR A 68 -2.00 -3.51 2.67
N ALA A 69 -1.00 -2.79 3.21
CA ALA A 69 0.03 -2.15 2.38
C ALA A 69 0.85 -3.16 1.57
N ALA A 70 1.17 -4.31 2.16
CA ALA A 70 1.88 -5.39 1.45
C ALA A 70 1.03 -5.98 0.32
N VAL A 71 -0.27 -6.19 0.55
CA VAL A 71 -1.22 -6.66 -0.47
C VAL A 71 -1.35 -5.63 -1.60
N MET A 72 -1.46 -4.34 -1.28
CA MET A 72 -1.49 -3.27 -2.29
C MET A 72 -0.18 -3.17 -3.08
N SER A 73 0.97 -3.44 -2.44
CA SER A 73 2.25 -3.50 -3.17
C SER A 73 2.27 -4.62 -4.21
N VAL A 74 1.57 -5.73 -3.96
CA VAL A 74 1.37 -6.80 -4.97
C VAL A 74 0.50 -6.29 -6.12
N ALA A 75 -0.55 -5.49 -5.87
CA ALA A 75 -1.36 -4.90 -6.94
C ALA A 75 -0.52 -3.98 -7.85
N LEU A 76 0.35 -3.15 -7.26
CA LEU A 76 1.30 -2.32 -8.01
C LEU A 76 2.27 -3.17 -8.86
N LEU A 77 2.81 -4.25 -8.30
CA LEU A 77 3.66 -5.20 -9.01
C LEU A 77 2.92 -5.83 -10.20
N LEU A 78 1.70 -6.30 -9.99
CA LEU A 78 0.89 -6.91 -11.05
C LEU A 78 0.60 -5.90 -12.18
N THR A 79 0.28 -4.66 -11.84
CA THR A 79 0.10 -3.58 -12.80
C THR A 79 1.39 -3.34 -13.61
N HIS A 80 2.55 -3.31 -12.96
CA HIS A 80 3.85 -3.15 -13.63
C HIS A 80 4.16 -4.30 -14.59
N LEU A 81 3.76 -5.52 -14.25
CA LEU A 81 3.94 -6.70 -15.09
C LEU A 81 2.91 -6.79 -16.24
N GLY A 82 1.90 -5.93 -16.26
CA GLY A 82 0.83 -5.95 -17.27
C GLY A 82 -0.35 -6.88 -16.92
N GLU A 83 -0.35 -7.47 -15.72
CA GLU A 83 -1.42 -8.33 -15.19
C GLU A 83 -2.58 -7.50 -14.63
N THR A 84 -3.15 -6.64 -15.46
CA THR A 84 -4.10 -5.59 -15.05
C THR A 84 -5.38 -6.14 -14.43
N ASP A 85 -5.90 -7.27 -14.94
CA ASP A 85 -7.12 -7.89 -14.39
C ASP A 85 -6.87 -8.46 -12.99
N ALA A 86 -5.70 -9.06 -12.77
CA ALA A 86 -5.30 -9.56 -11.47
C ALA A 86 -5.08 -8.41 -10.47
N ALA A 87 -4.42 -7.33 -10.91
CA ALA A 87 -4.25 -6.11 -10.10
C ALA A 87 -5.60 -5.53 -9.67
N ALA A 88 -6.54 -5.36 -10.62
CA ALA A 88 -7.87 -4.81 -10.35
C ALA A 88 -8.67 -5.67 -9.36
N ARG A 89 -8.51 -7.01 -9.39
CA ARG A 89 -9.14 -7.90 -8.40
C ARG A 89 -8.58 -7.68 -7.01
N VAL A 90 -7.26 -7.53 -6.88
CA VAL A 90 -6.61 -7.25 -5.58
C VAL A 90 -7.07 -5.89 -5.04
N ASP A 91 -7.05 -4.85 -5.86
CA ASP A 91 -7.52 -3.51 -5.47
C ASP A 91 -8.97 -3.51 -5.01
N LYS A 92 -9.84 -4.23 -5.74
CA LYS A 92 -11.25 -4.38 -5.37
C LYS A 92 -11.41 -5.12 -4.04
N ALA A 93 -10.67 -6.19 -3.81
CA ALA A 93 -10.73 -6.95 -2.56
C ALA A 93 -10.29 -6.10 -1.36
N VAL A 94 -9.23 -5.30 -1.52
CA VAL A 94 -8.78 -4.35 -0.50
C VAL A 94 -9.84 -3.27 -0.25
N ALA A 95 -10.41 -2.68 -1.30
CA ALA A 95 -11.45 -1.66 -1.16
C ALA A 95 -12.68 -2.20 -0.41
N GLU A 96 -13.11 -3.43 -0.72
CA GLU A 96 -14.22 -4.10 -0.04
C GLU A 96 -13.90 -4.38 1.43
N HIS A 97 -12.68 -4.85 1.72
CA HIS A 97 -12.22 -5.01 3.10
C HIS A 97 -12.28 -3.70 3.87
N LEU A 98 -11.72 -2.61 3.32
CA LEU A 98 -11.68 -1.30 3.98
C LEU A 98 -13.07 -0.72 4.21
N SER A 99 -13.99 -0.87 3.24
CA SER A 99 -15.36 -0.36 3.34
C SER A 99 -16.22 -1.08 4.38
N THR A 100 -15.91 -2.36 4.63
CA THR A 100 -16.72 -3.24 5.49
C THR A 100 -16.10 -3.56 6.84
N ARG A 101 -14.82 -3.22 7.08
CA ARG A 101 -14.12 -3.58 8.33
C ARG A 101 -14.64 -2.83 9.56
N GLY A 102 -15.17 -1.61 9.39
CA GLY A 102 -15.57 -0.73 10.51
C GLY A 102 -14.41 -0.49 11.48
N ASP A 103 -14.70 -0.49 12.79
CA ASP A 103 -13.73 -0.33 13.87
C ASP A 103 -13.15 -1.66 14.37
N ALA A 104 -13.33 -2.75 13.62
CA ALA A 104 -12.84 -4.08 14.02
C ALA A 104 -11.32 -4.10 14.11
N LYS A 105 -10.81 -4.52 15.27
CA LYS A 105 -9.38 -4.77 15.48
C LYS A 105 -9.10 -6.22 15.10
N LEU A 106 -8.64 -6.42 13.86
CA LEU A 106 -8.26 -7.73 13.34
C LEU A 106 -6.75 -7.93 13.50
N SER A 107 -6.34 -9.17 13.74
CA SER A 107 -4.93 -9.56 13.64
C SER A 107 -4.44 -9.51 12.19
N THR A 108 -3.11 -9.57 12.00
CA THR A 108 -2.48 -9.65 10.68
C THR A 108 -3.07 -10.79 9.84
N SER A 109 -3.22 -11.98 10.43
CA SER A 109 -3.75 -13.16 9.73
C SER A 109 -5.22 -13.00 9.39
N GLU A 110 -6.05 -12.52 10.33
CA GLU A 110 -7.49 -12.31 10.09
C GLU A 110 -7.73 -11.26 9.00
N THR A 111 -6.93 -10.20 8.98
CA THR A 111 -6.99 -9.19 7.92
C THR A 111 -6.65 -9.79 6.56
N GLY A 112 -5.56 -10.56 6.48
CA GLY A 112 -5.15 -11.24 5.25
C GLY A 112 -6.21 -12.22 4.73
N GLU A 113 -6.77 -13.06 5.61
CA GLU A 113 -7.84 -14.01 5.26
C GLU A 113 -9.10 -13.28 4.80
N ARG A 114 -9.46 -12.18 5.44
CA ARG A 114 -10.62 -11.38 5.05
C ARG A 114 -10.44 -10.77 3.67
N ILE A 115 -9.28 -10.17 3.37
CA ILE A 115 -8.99 -9.64 2.02
C ILE A 115 -9.07 -10.79 1.00
N ARG A 116 -8.46 -11.94 1.30
CA ARG A 116 -8.49 -13.12 0.43
C ARG A 116 -9.93 -13.58 0.13
N SER A 117 -10.86 -13.44 1.06
CA SER A 117 -12.26 -13.85 0.85
C SER A 117 -13.01 -13.00 -0.16
N PHE A 118 -12.49 -11.84 -0.55
CA PHE A 118 -13.07 -10.96 -1.57
C PHE A 118 -12.43 -11.12 -2.96
N LEU A 119 -11.34 -11.92 -3.10
CA LEU A 119 -10.70 -12.21 -4.38
C LEU A 119 -11.52 -13.19 -5.23
#